data_fcf328be007f60f42df2b59940aadcc6
#
_entry.id   fcf328be007f60f42df2b59940aadcc6
#
_cell.length_a   1.000
_cell.length_b   1.000
_cell.length_c   1.000
_cell.angle_alpha   90.00
_cell.angle_beta   90.00
_cell.angle_gamma   90.00
#
_symmetry.space_group_name_H-M   'P 1'
#
loop_
_entity.id
_entity.type
_entity.pdbx_description
1 polymer ?
#
loop_
_entity_poly.entity_id
_entity_poly.type
_entity_poly.pdbx_seq_one_letter_code
_entity_poly.pdbx_strand_id
1 'polypeptide(L)'
;MKKTIIYSAAALLCGIVSCNNVETHPAEGSRTGFALSFFKNVNASAEPDENVVVSPYSAGVALSMLTQGAEGQTKVELDNALNGCDFKAEPLGTGDTVVVRSANSVWIDDDFSVRNHYVDVLEKEYDALATTLNFADPATVQAINNWCSEHTDGKVNEVISQLPSNIVMMLANAVYFKAPWLDQFNERATKDEVFHGQSGDRNVRMMNRKGRYAYAEYQGAKMIEIPYEGDRYSMYVILPPADLNMKNIGTYLNQSVYESAVKMLAPAEVRLSLPKMKIETSLNLNKTLKSMGVVTAYGSAADFKGISAMGPLSLGDVAQKCYIDVTESGTEAAAVTTISVALTSARPDMDVKVMKIDRPFLFLIVDKQSDNILFAGKIIDL
;
A
#
# COMPACT_ATOMS: atom_id res chain seq x y z
N MET A 1 -45.19 -75.12 -7.58
CA MET A 1 -45.22 -73.70 -7.19
C MET A 1 -44.45 -73.53 -5.89
N LYS A 2 -43.20 -73.10 -5.98
CA LYS A 2 -42.34 -72.87 -4.80
C LYS A 2 -42.18 -71.33 -4.65
N LYS A 3 -42.63 -70.81 -3.51
CA LYS A 3 -42.42 -69.42 -3.10
C LYS A 3 -41.08 -69.32 -2.42
N THR A 4 -40.18 -68.49 -2.98
CA THR A 4 -38.91 -68.16 -2.38
C THR A 4 -39.07 -66.87 -1.58
N ILE A 5 -38.81 -66.98 -0.28
CA ILE A 5 -38.78 -65.81 0.65
C ILE A 5 -37.35 -65.28 0.68
N ILE A 6 -37.15 -63.97 0.32
CA ILE A 6 -35.88 -63.33 0.43
C ILE A 6 -35.87 -62.58 1.77
N TYR A 7 -34.95 -62.91 2.65
CA TYR A 7 -34.64 -62.14 3.85
C TYR A 7 -33.65 -61.03 3.51
N SER A 8 -34.07 -59.80 3.73
CA SER A 8 -33.18 -58.62 3.65
C SER A 8 -32.50 -58.47 5.00
N ALA A 9 -31.18 -58.62 5.00
CA ALA A 9 -30.35 -58.29 6.17
C ALA A 9 -29.92 -56.82 6.07
N ALA A 10 -30.42 -56.00 6.99
CA ALA A 10 -29.94 -54.64 7.17
C ALA A 10 -28.63 -54.65 7.98
N ALA A 11 -27.52 -54.39 7.32
CA ALA A 11 -26.25 -54.19 7.99
C ALA A 11 -26.15 -52.72 8.46
N LEU A 12 -26.10 -52.51 9.76
CA LEU A 12 -25.85 -51.22 10.40
C LEU A 12 -24.36 -50.92 10.29
N LEU A 13 -23.96 -50.05 9.36
CA LEU A 13 -22.60 -49.48 9.31
C LEU A 13 -22.52 -48.31 10.29
N CYS A 14 -21.89 -48.52 11.44
CA CYS A 14 -21.37 -47.47 12.28
C CYS A 14 -20.18 -46.81 11.54
N GLY A 15 -20.42 -45.69 10.89
CA GLY A 15 -19.36 -44.85 10.34
C GLY A 15 -18.59 -44.16 11.46
N ILE A 16 -17.35 -44.58 11.64
CA ILE A 16 -16.37 -43.84 12.45
C ILE A 16 -16.07 -42.57 11.67
N VAL A 17 -16.61 -41.43 12.11
CA VAL A 17 -16.20 -40.12 11.63
C VAL A 17 -14.81 -39.86 12.20
N SER A 18 -13.79 -40.20 11.43
CA SER A 18 -12.43 -39.73 11.66
C SER A 18 -12.41 -38.21 11.37
N CYS A 19 -12.34 -37.42 12.41
CA CYS A 19 -12.01 -36.00 12.29
C CYS A 19 -10.56 -35.92 11.77
N ASN A 20 -10.38 -35.96 10.45
CA ASN A 20 -9.17 -35.47 9.85
C ASN A 20 -9.18 -33.95 10.06
N ASN A 21 -8.35 -33.48 10.97
CA ASN A 21 -7.87 -32.09 10.97
C ASN A 21 -7.15 -31.92 9.64
N VAL A 22 -7.87 -31.45 8.63
CA VAL A 22 -7.26 -30.85 7.46
C VAL A 22 -6.68 -29.55 7.99
N GLU A 23 -5.38 -29.54 8.26
CA GLU A 23 -4.62 -28.32 8.30
C GLU A 23 -4.77 -27.68 6.92
N THR A 24 -5.76 -26.82 6.77
CA THR A 24 -5.85 -25.93 5.61
C THR A 24 -4.70 -24.95 5.76
N HIS A 25 -3.58 -25.26 5.12
CA HIS A 25 -2.62 -24.20 4.81
C HIS A 25 -3.41 -23.13 4.07
N PRO A 26 -3.38 -21.85 4.54
CA PRO A 26 -3.99 -20.79 3.77
C PRO A 26 -3.35 -20.85 2.38
N ALA A 27 -4.17 -20.77 1.33
CA ALA A 27 -3.67 -20.62 -0.03
C ALA A 27 -2.70 -19.43 -0.02
N GLU A 28 -1.54 -19.57 -0.69
CA GLU A 28 -0.55 -18.47 -0.78
C GLU A 28 -1.29 -17.18 -1.13
N GLY A 29 -1.27 -16.22 -0.20
CA GLY A 29 -2.04 -15.01 -0.31
C GLY A 29 -1.51 -14.11 -1.43
N SER A 30 -2.39 -13.43 -2.11
CA SER A 30 -2.01 -12.44 -3.12
C SER A 30 -1.57 -11.13 -2.44
N ARG A 31 -0.33 -10.72 -2.62
CA ARG A 31 0.19 -9.40 -2.15
C ARG A 31 -0.62 -8.24 -2.73
N THR A 32 -1.00 -8.32 -4.01
CA THR A 32 -1.92 -7.39 -4.65
C THR A 32 -3.29 -7.40 -3.99
N GLY A 33 -3.82 -8.59 -3.63
CA GLY A 33 -5.09 -8.74 -2.92
C GLY A 33 -5.04 -8.08 -1.54
N PHE A 34 -3.97 -8.28 -0.76
CA PHE A 34 -3.75 -7.57 0.49
C PHE A 34 -3.71 -6.06 0.26
N ALA A 35 -2.89 -5.59 -0.68
CA ALA A 35 -2.69 -4.17 -0.92
C ALA A 35 -3.99 -3.42 -1.27
N LEU A 36 -4.81 -4.00 -2.15
CA LEU A 36 -6.08 -3.40 -2.55
C LEU A 36 -7.14 -3.49 -1.44
N SER A 37 -7.15 -4.59 -0.65
CA SER A 37 -7.99 -4.70 0.54
C SER A 37 -7.60 -3.67 1.60
N PHE A 38 -6.30 -3.52 1.88
CA PHE A 38 -5.78 -2.51 2.79
C PHE A 38 -6.18 -1.09 2.35
N PHE A 39 -5.90 -0.74 1.09
CA PHE A 39 -6.27 0.57 0.53
C PHE A 39 -7.77 0.86 0.63
N LYS A 40 -8.62 -0.13 0.33
CA LYS A 40 -10.07 -0.03 0.49
C LYS A 40 -10.46 0.26 1.95
N ASN A 41 -9.89 -0.46 2.92
CA ASN A 41 -10.20 -0.29 4.34
C ASN A 41 -9.69 1.06 4.88
N VAL A 42 -8.53 1.55 4.41
CA VAL A 42 -8.05 2.89 4.73
C VAL A 42 -9.05 3.94 4.24
N ASN A 43 -9.47 3.86 2.98
CA ASN A 43 -10.44 4.82 2.42
C ASN A 43 -11.81 4.78 3.11
N ALA A 44 -12.25 3.60 3.57
CA ALA A 44 -13.47 3.46 4.35
C ALA A 44 -13.35 4.05 5.78
N SER A 45 -12.12 4.19 6.27
CA SER A 45 -11.81 4.73 7.61
C SER A 45 -11.46 6.22 7.60
N ALA A 46 -11.03 6.75 6.45
CA ALA A 46 -10.68 8.15 6.23
C ALA A 46 -11.93 9.00 5.96
N GLU A 47 -11.79 10.32 6.09
CA GLU A 47 -12.86 11.24 5.70
C GLU A 47 -13.07 11.19 4.17
N PRO A 48 -14.35 11.27 3.72
CA PRO A 48 -14.66 11.16 2.29
C PRO A 48 -14.03 12.24 1.41
N ASP A 49 -13.78 13.41 1.99
CA ASP A 49 -13.30 14.64 1.34
C ASP A 49 -11.80 14.88 1.50
N GLU A 50 -11.03 13.85 1.87
CA GLU A 50 -9.58 13.92 1.99
C GLU A 50 -8.85 13.13 0.90
N ASN A 51 -7.73 13.69 0.43
CA ASN A 51 -6.74 12.94 -0.32
C ASN A 51 -6.12 11.87 0.60
N VAL A 52 -5.93 10.68 0.08
CA VAL A 52 -5.33 9.56 0.82
C VAL A 52 -4.19 8.99 0.02
N VAL A 53 -3.00 8.94 0.61
CA VAL A 53 -1.85 8.22 0.07
C VAL A 53 -1.31 7.29 1.14
N VAL A 54 -1.20 6.02 0.82
CA VAL A 54 -0.70 4.97 1.72
C VAL A 54 0.33 4.10 1.02
N SER A 55 1.13 3.39 1.81
CA SER A 55 2.00 2.33 1.32
C SER A 55 1.50 0.97 1.82
N PRO A 56 0.79 0.22 0.97
CA PRO A 56 0.36 -1.13 1.32
C PRO A 56 1.54 -2.06 1.59
N TYR A 57 2.60 -1.98 0.77
CA TYR A 57 3.80 -2.80 0.98
C TYR A 57 4.39 -2.58 2.37
N SER A 58 4.61 -1.33 2.75
CA SER A 58 5.22 -1.00 4.04
C SER A 58 4.30 -1.35 5.23
N ALA A 59 2.97 -1.20 5.07
CA ALA A 59 2.00 -1.69 6.06
C ALA A 59 2.07 -3.22 6.19
N GLY A 60 2.20 -3.94 5.06
CA GLY A 60 2.40 -5.38 5.04
C GLY A 60 3.66 -5.79 5.81
N VAL A 61 4.79 -5.11 5.58
CA VAL A 61 6.04 -5.34 6.33
C VAL A 61 5.83 -5.12 7.83
N ALA A 62 5.22 -4.00 8.22
CA ALA A 62 4.97 -3.69 9.64
C ALA A 62 4.08 -4.74 10.33
N LEU A 63 3.02 -5.21 9.66
CA LEU A 63 2.16 -6.27 10.19
C LEU A 63 2.87 -7.62 10.24
N SER A 64 3.69 -7.96 9.24
CA SER A 64 4.50 -9.18 9.23
C SER A 64 5.49 -9.20 10.39
N MET A 65 6.11 -8.05 10.71
CA MET A 65 6.96 -7.90 11.90
C MET A 65 6.21 -8.22 13.19
N LEU A 66 4.98 -7.71 13.37
CA LEU A 66 4.14 -8.04 14.53
C LEU A 66 3.83 -9.54 14.60
N THR A 67 3.56 -10.16 13.46
CA THR A 67 3.24 -11.59 13.36
C THR A 67 4.37 -12.46 13.87
N GLN A 68 5.64 -12.05 13.70
CA GLN A 68 6.81 -12.78 14.22
C GLN A 68 6.83 -12.86 15.76
N GLY A 69 6.21 -11.90 16.43
CA GLY A 69 6.13 -11.87 17.89
C GLY A 69 4.77 -12.25 18.47
N ALA A 70 3.78 -12.49 17.63
CA ALA A 70 2.42 -12.82 18.03
C ALA A 70 2.21 -14.32 18.18
N GLU A 71 1.36 -14.72 19.13
CA GLU A 71 0.93 -16.09 19.36
C GLU A 71 -0.62 -16.18 19.40
N GLY A 72 -1.13 -17.41 19.34
CA GLY A 72 -2.56 -17.68 19.51
C GLY A 72 -3.48 -16.88 18.59
N GLN A 73 -4.57 -16.34 19.14
CA GLN A 73 -5.58 -15.59 18.38
C GLN A 73 -5.01 -14.31 17.76
N THR A 74 -4.09 -13.64 18.46
CA THR A 74 -3.42 -12.41 17.94
C THR A 74 -2.70 -12.71 16.63
N LYS A 75 -1.96 -13.81 16.57
CA LYS A 75 -1.28 -14.24 15.34
C LYS A 75 -2.27 -14.57 14.22
N VAL A 76 -3.33 -15.32 14.53
CA VAL A 76 -4.36 -15.71 13.54
C VAL A 76 -5.02 -14.47 12.91
N GLU A 77 -5.33 -13.45 13.70
CA GLU A 77 -5.92 -12.20 13.19
C GLU A 77 -4.95 -11.43 12.30
N LEU A 78 -3.66 -11.36 12.66
CA LEU A 78 -2.62 -10.73 11.85
C LEU A 78 -2.40 -11.47 10.53
N ASP A 79 -2.27 -12.81 10.56
CA ASP A 79 -2.12 -13.64 9.36
C ASP A 79 -3.33 -13.47 8.40
N ASN A 80 -4.55 -13.42 8.95
CA ASN A 80 -5.77 -13.19 8.16
C ASN A 80 -5.78 -11.78 7.54
N ALA A 81 -5.40 -10.75 8.31
CA ALA A 81 -5.33 -9.37 7.81
C ALA A 81 -4.30 -9.24 6.69
N LEU A 82 -3.18 -9.97 6.77
CA LEU A 82 -2.15 -10.09 5.74
C LEU A 82 -2.58 -10.95 4.53
N ASN A 83 -3.78 -11.55 4.57
CA ASN A 83 -4.24 -12.49 3.53
C ASN A 83 -3.27 -13.67 3.34
N GLY A 84 -2.63 -14.12 4.43
CA GLY A 84 -1.62 -15.19 4.42
C GLY A 84 -0.27 -14.82 3.78
N CYS A 85 -0.04 -13.53 3.46
CA CYS A 85 1.24 -13.07 2.94
C CYS A 85 2.24 -12.81 4.07
N ASP A 86 3.53 -13.04 3.78
CA ASP A 86 4.65 -12.55 4.57
C ASP A 86 5.45 -11.53 3.73
N PHE A 87 5.50 -10.29 4.24
CA PHE A 87 6.18 -9.18 3.58
C PHE A 87 7.55 -8.97 4.23
N LYS A 88 8.56 -9.71 3.80
CA LYS A 88 9.94 -9.46 4.22
C LYS A 88 10.52 -8.25 3.51
N ALA A 89 11.61 -7.70 4.08
CA ALA A 89 12.36 -6.67 3.39
C ALA A 89 12.92 -7.21 2.08
N GLU A 90 12.57 -6.56 0.97
CA GLU A 90 13.10 -6.89 -0.34
C GLU A 90 14.08 -5.79 -0.77
N PRO A 91 15.10 -6.11 -1.57
CA PRO A 91 15.96 -5.11 -2.18
C PRO A 91 15.13 -4.24 -3.13
N LEU A 92 14.54 -3.18 -2.57
CA LEU A 92 13.82 -2.17 -3.34
C LEU A 92 14.87 -1.34 -4.07
N GLY A 93 15.00 -1.55 -5.36
CA GLY A 93 15.89 -0.98 -6.34
C GLY A 93 16.85 0.13 -5.90
N THR A 94 18.11 -0.16 -6.01
CA THR A 94 19.21 0.73 -5.71
C THR A 94 19.98 1.03 -6.99
N GLY A 95 19.36 1.80 -7.88
CA GLY A 95 20.13 2.55 -8.88
C GLY A 95 20.39 3.95 -8.31
N ASP A 96 21.36 4.67 -8.86
CA ASP A 96 21.63 6.05 -8.47
C ASP A 96 20.42 6.98 -8.70
N THR A 97 19.46 6.57 -9.52
CA THR A 97 18.31 7.36 -9.96
C THR A 97 16.98 6.96 -9.31
N VAL A 98 16.79 5.66 -8.97
CA VAL A 98 15.57 5.17 -8.32
C VAL A 98 15.85 4.84 -6.87
N VAL A 99 15.23 5.56 -5.95
CA VAL A 99 15.38 5.40 -4.50
C VAL A 99 14.05 5.04 -3.89
N VAL A 100 13.99 3.91 -3.22
CA VAL A 100 12.86 3.53 -2.37
C VAL A 100 13.38 3.33 -0.96
N ARG A 101 12.84 4.07 -0.01
CA ARG A 101 13.14 3.94 1.42
C ARG A 101 11.88 3.51 2.14
N SER A 102 12.00 2.46 2.92
CA SER A 102 10.94 2.01 3.82
C SER A 102 11.54 1.84 5.20
N ALA A 103 11.20 2.74 6.11
CA ALA A 103 11.65 2.72 7.50
C ALA A 103 10.57 2.05 8.35
N ASN A 104 10.89 0.92 8.95
CA ASN A 104 9.97 0.14 9.77
C ASN A 104 10.54 0.00 11.18
N SER A 105 9.74 0.30 12.19
CA SER A 105 10.19 0.19 13.59
C SER A 105 9.08 -0.22 14.54
N VAL A 106 9.47 -0.97 15.56
CA VAL A 106 8.66 -1.31 16.73
C VAL A 106 9.29 -0.66 17.95
N TRP A 107 8.54 0.23 18.59
CA TRP A 107 8.92 0.92 19.79
C TRP A 107 8.12 0.35 20.95
N ILE A 108 8.82 0.03 22.05
CA ILE A 108 8.25 -0.64 23.21
C ILE A 108 8.65 0.16 24.46
N ASP A 109 7.73 0.28 25.40
CA ASP A 109 8.01 0.95 26.67
C ASP A 109 9.14 0.21 27.41
N ASP A 110 10.05 0.94 28.07
CA ASP A 110 11.23 0.38 28.74
C ASP A 110 10.91 -0.43 30.01
N ASP A 111 9.65 -0.42 30.47
CA ASP A 111 9.14 -1.38 31.44
C ASP A 111 9.11 -2.83 30.93
N PHE A 112 9.27 -3.03 29.61
CA PHE A 112 9.27 -4.35 28.96
C PHE A 112 10.65 -4.70 28.38
N SER A 113 11.12 -5.92 28.63
CA SER A 113 12.33 -6.43 27.97
C SER A 113 11.98 -7.13 26.66
N VAL A 114 12.59 -6.69 25.56
CA VAL A 114 12.41 -7.32 24.23
C VAL A 114 13.30 -8.56 24.13
N ARG A 115 12.77 -9.65 23.55
CA ARG A 115 13.54 -10.86 23.31
C ARG A 115 14.56 -10.66 22.20
N ASN A 116 15.81 -11.04 22.44
CA ASN A 116 16.89 -10.94 21.45
C ASN A 116 16.54 -11.65 20.12
N HIS A 117 15.88 -12.80 20.18
CA HIS A 117 15.45 -13.51 18.98
C HIS A 117 14.51 -12.68 18.11
N TYR A 118 13.58 -11.94 18.71
CA TYR A 118 12.67 -11.06 17.96
C TYR A 118 13.44 -9.91 17.28
N VAL A 119 14.35 -9.26 18.02
CA VAL A 119 15.22 -8.21 17.46
C VAL A 119 16.02 -8.75 16.29
N ASP A 120 16.69 -9.90 16.47
CA ASP A 120 17.49 -10.57 15.42
C ASP A 120 16.69 -10.86 14.14
N VAL A 121 15.43 -11.31 14.30
CA VAL A 121 14.55 -11.59 13.15
C VAL A 121 14.18 -10.29 12.43
N LEU A 122 13.82 -9.23 13.17
CA LEU A 122 13.44 -7.96 12.58
C LEU A 122 14.62 -7.31 11.83
N GLU A 123 15.80 -7.33 12.39
CA GLU A 123 17.00 -6.80 11.74
C GLU A 123 17.35 -7.57 10.46
N LYS A 124 17.33 -8.91 10.51
CA LYS A 124 17.81 -9.76 9.40
C LYS A 124 16.81 -9.93 8.26
N GLU A 125 15.51 -10.04 8.59
CA GLU A 125 14.48 -10.39 7.62
C GLU A 125 13.62 -9.20 7.18
N TYR A 126 13.57 -8.14 8.02
CA TYR A 126 12.68 -7.00 7.78
C TYR A 126 13.43 -5.66 7.62
N ASP A 127 14.77 -5.65 7.81
CA ASP A 127 15.57 -4.41 7.82
C ASP A 127 14.93 -3.35 8.74
N ALA A 128 14.56 -3.77 9.95
CA ALA A 128 13.71 -3.01 10.85
C ALA A 128 14.29 -2.92 12.26
N LEU A 129 13.96 -1.82 12.95
CA LEU A 129 14.34 -1.59 14.32
C LEU A 129 13.29 -2.16 15.30
N ALA A 130 13.74 -2.89 16.32
CA ALA A 130 12.97 -3.13 17.53
C ALA A 130 13.76 -2.69 18.76
N THR A 131 13.22 -1.74 19.51
CA THR A 131 13.93 -1.16 20.67
C THR A 131 12.97 -0.66 21.74
N THR A 132 13.50 -0.39 22.93
CA THR A 132 12.74 0.19 24.03
C THR A 132 13.07 1.66 24.22
N LEU A 133 12.07 2.44 24.62
CA LEU A 133 12.18 3.84 25.04
C LEU A 133 11.25 4.07 26.23
N ASN A 134 11.59 5.05 27.07
CA ASN A 134 10.69 5.49 28.14
C ASN A 134 9.53 6.30 27.54
N PHE A 135 8.34 5.72 27.49
CA PHE A 135 7.17 6.40 26.90
C PHE A 135 6.62 7.54 27.76
N ALA A 136 7.04 7.62 29.04
CA ALA A 136 6.73 8.77 29.90
C ALA A 136 7.65 9.97 29.64
N ASP A 137 8.78 9.78 28.95
CA ASP A 137 9.68 10.88 28.59
C ASP A 137 9.17 11.64 27.38
N PRO A 138 8.93 12.98 27.50
CA PRO A 138 8.55 13.81 26.35
C PRO A 138 9.54 13.78 25.17
N ALA A 139 10.82 13.45 25.42
CA ALA A 139 11.82 13.34 24.37
C ALA A 139 11.62 12.12 23.45
N THR A 140 10.83 11.13 23.87
CA THR A 140 10.57 9.90 23.11
C THR A 140 9.89 10.19 21.76
N VAL A 141 8.93 11.11 21.71
CA VAL A 141 8.29 11.54 20.45
C VAL A 141 9.32 12.06 19.45
N GLN A 142 10.25 12.91 19.94
CA GLN A 142 11.30 13.47 19.08
C GLN A 142 12.30 12.38 18.62
N ALA A 143 12.63 11.43 19.48
CA ALA A 143 13.52 10.32 19.13
C ALA A 143 12.93 9.45 18.00
N ILE A 144 11.65 9.12 18.08
CA ILE A 144 10.93 8.35 17.04
C ILE A 144 10.88 9.14 15.72
N ASN A 145 10.54 10.42 15.79
CA ASN A 145 10.47 11.27 14.60
C ASN A 145 11.84 11.47 13.95
N ASN A 146 12.90 11.68 14.73
CA ASN A 146 14.26 11.79 14.23
C ASN A 146 14.69 10.50 13.51
N TRP A 147 14.41 9.35 14.10
CA TRP A 147 14.72 8.06 13.48
C TRP A 147 14.02 7.92 12.11
N CYS A 148 12.75 8.25 12.04
CA CYS A 148 12.00 8.21 10.76
C CYS A 148 12.58 9.20 9.72
N SER A 149 12.96 10.40 10.16
CA SER A 149 13.58 11.41 9.30
C SER A 149 14.92 10.92 8.73
N GLU A 150 15.79 10.35 9.56
CA GLU A 150 17.10 9.81 9.16
C GLU A 150 16.96 8.69 8.12
N HIS A 151 15.95 7.82 8.28
CA HIS A 151 15.73 6.68 7.39
C HIS A 151 14.91 7.01 6.13
N THR A 152 14.47 8.27 5.99
CA THR A 152 13.72 8.76 4.81
C THR A 152 14.37 9.97 4.16
N ASP A 153 15.69 10.13 4.28
CA ASP A 153 16.47 11.23 3.69
C ASP A 153 15.91 12.62 4.07
N GLY A 154 15.37 12.78 5.29
CA GLY A 154 14.79 14.02 5.79
C GLY A 154 13.41 14.37 5.20
N LYS A 155 12.76 13.44 4.50
CA LYS A 155 11.46 13.70 3.84
C LYS A 155 10.26 13.49 4.74
N VAL A 156 10.41 12.61 5.73
CA VAL A 156 9.37 12.33 6.72
C VAL A 156 9.88 12.77 8.09
N ASN A 157 9.55 14.00 8.50
CA ASN A 157 10.10 14.60 9.71
C ASN A 157 9.22 14.41 10.96
N GLU A 158 7.94 14.10 10.79
CA GLU A 158 7.00 13.94 11.90
C GLU A 158 6.01 12.81 11.56
N VAL A 159 6.17 11.65 12.20
CA VAL A 159 5.27 10.50 12.09
C VAL A 159 4.21 10.55 13.18
N ILE A 160 4.60 11.00 14.37
CA ILE A 160 3.72 11.17 15.53
C ILE A 160 3.92 12.55 16.15
N SER A 161 2.81 13.13 16.65
CA SER A 161 2.84 14.39 17.39
C SER A 161 2.83 14.19 18.91
N GLN A 162 2.34 13.04 19.37
CA GLN A 162 2.26 12.69 20.78
C GLN A 162 2.21 11.17 20.97
N LEU A 163 2.58 10.70 22.16
CA LEU A 163 2.35 9.34 22.63
C LEU A 163 1.21 9.37 23.65
N PRO A 164 0.11 8.62 23.44
CA PRO A 164 -0.91 8.43 24.47
C PRO A 164 -0.32 7.75 25.70
N SER A 165 -0.70 8.20 26.91
CA SER A 165 -0.12 7.74 28.18
C SER A 165 -0.38 6.28 28.55
N ASN A 166 -1.24 5.60 27.78
CA ASN A 166 -1.67 4.23 28.04
C ASN A 166 -1.15 3.21 27.03
N ILE A 167 -0.28 3.62 26.12
CA ILE A 167 0.31 2.69 25.16
C ILE A 167 1.65 2.18 25.67
N VAL A 168 1.94 0.93 25.36
CA VAL A 168 3.19 0.23 25.74
C VAL A 168 3.96 -0.29 24.54
N MET A 169 3.36 -0.23 23.34
CA MET A 169 3.99 -0.60 22.09
C MET A 169 3.36 0.17 20.94
N MET A 170 4.20 0.67 20.03
CA MET A 170 3.75 1.29 18.79
C MET A 170 4.63 0.89 17.62
N LEU A 171 4.03 0.93 16.42
CA LEU A 171 4.72 0.82 15.15
C LEU A 171 4.81 2.19 14.49
N ALA A 172 5.99 2.55 14.02
CA ALA A 172 6.19 3.70 13.15
C ALA A 172 6.72 3.22 11.80
N ASN A 173 6.06 3.69 10.77
CA ASN A 173 6.32 3.33 9.39
C ASN A 173 6.39 4.60 8.53
N ALA A 174 7.50 4.79 7.85
CA ALA A 174 7.72 5.92 6.97
C ALA A 174 8.23 5.43 5.62
N VAL A 175 7.63 5.95 4.54
CA VAL A 175 7.95 5.51 3.19
C VAL A 175 8.20 6.70 2.28
N TYR A 176 9.27 6.59 1.52
CA TYR A 176 9.70 7.55 0.54
C TYR A 176 10.04 6.85 -0.77
N PHE A 177 9.58 7.45 -1.88
CA PHE A 177 9.86 6.98 -3.24
C PHE A 177 10.33 8.12 -4.11
N LYS A 178 11.45 7.91 -4.80
CA LYS A 178 12.02 8.82 -5.77
C LYS A 178 12.43 8.06 -7.02
N ALA A 179 11.89 8.45 -8.16
CA ALA A 179 12.26 7.87 -9.45
C ALA A 179 11.96 8.85 -10.59
N PRO A 180 12.88 9.04 -11.54
CA PRO A 180 12.59 9.79 -12.77
C PRO A 180 11.69 8.95 -13.67
N TRP A 181 10.84 9.63 -14.46
CA TRP A 181 10.09 8.96 -15.51
C TRP A 181 11.04 8.37 -16.56
N LEU A 182 10.70 7.22 -17.12
CA LEU A 182 11.41 6.68 -18.28
C LEU A 182 11.43 7.70 -19.43
N ASP A 183 10.32 8.36 -19.59
CA ASP A 183 10.11 9.44 -20.55
C ASP A 183 9.55 10.68 -19.83
N GLN A 184 10.39 11.66 -19.55
CA GLN A 184 10.03 12.87 -18.81
C GLN A 184 9.05 13.76 -19.56
N PHE A 185 8.28 14.55 -18.83
CA PHE A 185 7.47 15.61 -19.40
C PHE A 185 8.33 16.85 -19.72
N ASN A 186 7.92 17.58 -20.73
CA ASN A 186 8.58 18.86 -21.06
C ASN A 186 7.94 19.98 -20.21
N GLU A 187 8.76 20.65 -19.38
CA GLU A 187 8.29 21.75 -18.53
C GLU A 187 7.58 22.87 -19.32
N ARG A 188 8.02 23.13 -20.58
CA ARG A 188 7.38 24.12 -21.46
C ARG A 188 5.98 23.72 -21.93
N ALA A 189 5.64 22.43 -21.83
CA ALA A 189 4.31 21.91 -22.15
C ALA A 189 3.38 21.86 -20.93
N THR A 190 3.92 22.14 -19.72
CA THR A 190 3.13 22.28 -18.49
C THR A 190 2.40 23.61 -18.51
N LYS A 191 1.07 23.56 -18.31
CA LYS A 191 0.19 24.72 -18.37
C LYS A 191 -0.72 24.76 -17.15
N ASP A 192 -1.26 25.95 -16.86
CA ASP A 192 -2.34 26.08 -15.89
C ASP A 192 -3.64 25.60 -16.54
N GLU A 193 -4.24 24.57 -15.97
CA GLU A 193 -5.52 23.99 -16.41
C GLU A 193 -6.42 23.74 -15.20
N VAL A 194 -7.72 23.65 -15.43
CA VAL A 194 -8.70 23.41 -14.37
C VAL A 194 -8.68 21.93 -13.99
N PHE A 195 -8.60 21.67 -12.70
CA PHE A 195 -8.91 20.39 -12.05
C PHE A 195 -10.28 20.52 -11.38
N HIS A 196 -11.19 19.63 -11.74
CA HIS A 196 -12.56 19.57 -11.23
C HIS A 196 -12.62 18.69 -9.96
N GLY A 197 -12.17 19.26 -8.84
CA GLY A 197 -12.10 18.58 -7.56
C GLY A 197 -13.45 18.44 -6.88
N GLN A 198 -13.47 17.69 -5.78
CA GLN A 198 -14.67 17.52 -4.96
C GLN A 198 -15.09 18.83 -4.27
N SER A 199 -14.11 19.64 -3.84
CA SER A 199 -14.32 20.94 -3.21
C SER A 199 -14.56 22.07 -4.22
N GLY A 200 -14.52 21.77 -5.53
CA GLY A 200 -14.73 22.72 -6.63
C GLY A 200 -13.54 22.81 -7.58
N ASP A 201 -13.68 23.64 -8.57
CA ASP A 201 -12.69 23.87 -9.62
C ASP A 201 -11.47 24.62 -9.10
N ARG A 202 -10.26 24.11 -9.42
CA ARG A 202 -8.99 24.77 -9.09
C ARG A 202 -8.03 24.75 -10.27
N ASN A 203 -7.23 25.81 -10.42
CA ASN A 203 -6.15 25.82 -11.39
C ASN A 203 -4.96 25.03 -10.84
N VAL A 204 -4.49 24.06 -11.62
CA VAL A 204 -3.33 23.22 -11.33
C VAL A 204 -2.32 23.30 -12.45
N ARG A 205 -1.06 23.00 -12.13
CA ARG A 205 -0.01 22.84 -13.13
C ARG A 205 -0.17 21.49 -13.82
N MET A 206 -0.72 21.47 -15.02
CA MET A 206 -0.99 20.27 -15.81
C MET A 206 0.17 19.96 -16.74
N MET A 207 0.86 18.85 -16.51
CA MET A 207 1.94 18.34 -17.36
C MET A 207 1.34 17.66 -18.58
N ASN A 208 1.80 18.01 -19.77
CA ASN A 208 1.25 17.51 -21.03
C ASN A 208 2.31 16.78 -21.85
N ARG A 209 1.98 15.58 -22.34
CA ARG A 209 2.85 14.81 -23.22
C ARG A 209 2.03 13.92 -24.18
N LYS A 210 2.48 13.85 -25.43
CA LYS A 210 2.03 12.83 -26.38
C LYS A 210 3.09 11.72 -26.47
N GLY A 211 2.71 10.49 -26.27
CA GLY A 211 3.63 9.35 -26.28
C GLY A 211 2.92 8.02 -26.45
N ARG A 212 3.73 6.97 -26.48
CA ARG A 212 3.22 5.59 -26.50
C ARG A 212 3.24 5.03 -25.09
N TYR A 213 2.07 4.56 -24.63
CA TYR A 213 1.85 4.03 -23.29
C TYR A 213 1.05 2.73 -23.35
N ALA A 214 1.15 1.89 -22.32
CA ALA A 214 0.16 0.86 -22.08
C ALA A 214 -1.12 1.53 -21.54
N TYR A 215 -2.22 1.35 -22.26
CA TYR A 215 -3.50 2.01 -21.99
C TYR A 215 -4.64 1.02 -22.09
N ALA A 216 -5.64 1.17 -21.23
CA ALA A 216 -6.87 0.37 -21.23
C ALA A 216 -8.09 1.23 -20.91
N GLU A 217 -9.23 0.80 -21.47
CA GLU A 217 -10.56 1.26 -21.05
C GLU A 217 -11.35 0.04 -20.54
N TYR A 218 -11.85 0.11 -19.32
CA TYR A 218 -12.60 -0.98 -18.69
C TYR A 218 -13.78 -0.44 -17.90
N GLN A 219 -15.00 -0.85 -18.28
CA GLN A 219 -16.25 -0.44 -17.61
C GLN A 219 -16.37 1.08 -17.40
N GLY A 220 -15.99 1.88 -18.41
CA GLY A 220 -16.02 3.34 -18.35
C GLY A 220 -14.84 4.00 -17.62
N ALA A 221 -13.99 3.24 -16.93
CA ALA A 221 -12.74 3.72 -16.42
C ALA A 221 -11.65 3.71 -17.48
N LYS A 222 -10.66 4.60 -17.32
CA LYS A 222 -9.43 4.61 -18.12
C LYS A 222 -8.24 4.30 -17.22
N MET A 223 -7.32 3.49 -17.70
CA MET A 223 -6.07 3.16 -17.01
C MET A 223 -4.88 3.40 -17.92
N ILE A 224 -3.82 3.98 -17.40
CA ILE A 224 -2.55 4.19 -18.09
C ILE A 224 -1.40 3.76 -17.20
N GLU A 225 -0.40 3.12 -17.79
CA GLU A 225 0.88 2.83 -17.16
C GLU A 225 1.90 3.88 -17.58
N ILE A 226 2.56 4.51 -16.61
CA ILE A 226 3.62 5.49 -16.79
C ILE A 226 4.88 4.90 -16.16
N PRO A 227 5.82 4.34 -16.95
CA PRO A 227 7.00 3.69 -16.43
C PRO A 227 8.02 4.71 -15.89
N TYR A 228 8.71 4.31 -14.84
CA TYR A 228 9.90 4.98 -14.34
C TYR A 228 11.17 4.45 -15.01
N GLU A 229 12.27 5.16 -14.87
CA GLU A 229 13.58 4.76 -15.39
C GLU A 229 13.95 3.34 -14.94
N GLY A 230 14.54 2.54 -15.85
CA GLY A 230 14.85 1.14 -15.61
C GLY A 230 13.66 0.18 -15.73
N ASP A 231 12.44 0.69 -15.96
CA ASP A 231 11.21 -0.07 -16.24
C ASP A 231 10.82 -1.15 -15.21
N ARG A 232 11.45 -1.14 -14.01
CA ARG A 232 11.03 -2.00 -12.89
C ARG A 232 9.78 -1.45 -12.22
N TYR A 233 9.70 -0.14 -12.05
CA TYR A 233 8.59 0.54 -11.40
C TYR A 233 7.72 1.25 -12.40
N SER A 234 6.42 1.30 -12.14
CA SER A 234 5.47 2.08 -12.93
C SER A 234 4.44 2.75 -12.03
N MET A 235 4.01 3.95 -12.44
CA MET A 235 2.79 4.55 -11.91
C MET A 235 1.62 4.14 -12.80
N TYR A 236 0.64 3.46 -12.23
CA TYR A 236 -0.65 3.24 -12.86
C TYR A 236 -1.60 4.34 -12.43
N VAL A 237 -2.17 5.09 -13.35
CA VAL A 237 -3.21 6.07 -13.07
C VAL A 237 -4.55 5.55 -13.57
N ILE A 238 -5.52 5.51 -12.67
CA ILE A 238 -6.87 5.05 -12.94
C ILE A 238 -7.83 6.24 -12.81
N LEU A 239 -8.45 6.60 -13.94
CA LEU A 239 -9.50 7.60 -14.00
C LEU A 239 -10.84 6.86 -13.99
N PRO A 240 -11.59 6.87 -12.86
CA PRO A 240 -12.85 6.12 -12.76
C PRO A 240 -13.91 6.60 -13.76
N PRO A 241 -15.02 5.88 -13.95
CA PRO A 241 -16.16 6.36 -14.75
C PRO A 241 -16.60 7.75 -14.28
N ALA A 242 -17.01 8.60 -15.23
CA ALA A 242 -17.36 10.00 -14.90
C ALA A 242 -18.61 10.13 -14.01
N ASP A 243 -19.46 9.12 -14.01
CA ASP A 243 -20.69 9.01 -13.22
C ASP A 243 -20.49 8.32 -11.87
N LEU A 244 -19.25 7.90 -11.54
CA LEU A 244 -18.96 7.28 -10.25
C LEU A 244 -19.22 8.29 -9.12
N ASN A 245 -20.01 7.86 -8.13
CA ASN A 245 -20.19 8.66 -6.92
C ASN A 245 -18.85 8.84 -6.19
N MET A 246 -18.46 10.09 -5.96
CA MET A 246 -17.16 10.44 -5.37
C MET A 246 -16.91 9.80 -4.01
N LYS A 247 -17.96 9.56 -3.20
CA LYS A 247 -17.86 8.84 -1.93
C LYS A 247 -17.38 7.41 -2.10
N ASN A 248 -17.53 6.83 -3.29
CA ASN A 248 -17.14 5.47 -3.60
C ASN A 248 -15.79 5.37 -4.31
N ILE A 249 -15.13 6.48 -4.64
CA ILE A 249 -13.89 6.46 -5.42
C ILE A 249 -12.79 5.65 -4.73
N GLY A 250 -12.61 5.81 -3.43
CA GLY A 250 -11.58 5.09 -2.67
C GLY A 250 -11.85 3.59 -2.53
N THR A 251 -13.11 3.15 -2.71
CA THR A 251 -13.50 1.74 -2.64
C THR A 251 -13.77 1.11 -4.01
N TYR A 252 -13.69 1.92 -5.07
CA TYR A 252 -13.92 1.49 -6.45
C TYR A 252 -12.87 0.45 -6.89
N LEU A 253 -11.61 0.71 -6.56
CA LEU A 253 -10.50 -0.14 -6.94
C LEU A 253 -10.43 -1.37 -6.04
N ASN A 254 -10.82 -2.51 -6.59
CA ASN A 254 -10.68 -3.83 -5.96
C ASN A 254 -9.85 -4.74 -6.85
N GLN A 255 -9.49 -5.93 -6.35
CA GLN A 255 -8.62 -6.87 -7.05
C GLN A 255 -9.17 -7.24 -8.45
N SER A 256 -10.45 -7.53 -8.58
CA SER A 256 -11.07 -7.90 -9.86
C SER A 256 -11.01 -6.77 -10.90
N VAL A 257 -11.28 -5.52 -10.47
CA VAL A 257 -11.20 -4.34 -11.35
C VAL A 257 -9.76 -4.11 -11.77
N TYR A 258 -8.83 -4.16 -10.83
CA TYR A 258 -7.40 -3.96 -11.11
C TYR A 258 -6.86 -5.01 -12.08
N GLU A 259 -7.02 -6.30 -11.78
CA GLU A 259 -6.52 -7.38 -12.62
C GLU A 259 -7.13 -7.37 -14.01
N SER A 260 -8.44 -7.07 -14.11
CA SER A 260 -9.11 -6.96 -15.40
C SER A 260 -8.57 -5.80 -16.23
N ALA A 261 -8.37 -4.63 -15.61
CA ALA A 261 -7.81 -3.46 -16.28
C ALA A 261 -6.35 -3.70 -16.72
N VAL A 262 -5.53 -4.30 -15.85
CA VAL A 262 -4.12 -4.64 -16.18
C VAL A 262 -4.05 -5.62 -17.37
N LYS A 263 -4.89 -6.65 -17.41
CA LYS A 263 -4.95 -7.60 -18.53
C LYS A 263 -5.35 -6.97 -19.87
N MET A 264 -6.04 -5.84 -19.83
CA MET A 264 -6.47 -5.10 -21.02
C MET A 264 -5.46 -4.04 -21.46
N LEU A 265 -4.42 -3.76 -20.70
CA LEU A 265 -3.39 -2.81 -21.08
C LEU A 265 -2.73 -3.21 -22.38
N ALA A 266 -2.78 -2.33 -23.37
CA ALA A 266 -2.18 -2.51 -24.67
C ALA A 266 -1.47 -1.23 -25.14
N PRO A 267 -0.39 -1.34 -25.91
CA PRO A 267 0.32 -0.17 -26.43
C PRO A 267 -0.59 0.71 -27.28
N ALA A 268 -0.76 1.97 -26.90
CA ALA A 268 -1.53 2.98 -27.61
C ALA A 268 -0.77 4.30 -27.70
N GLU A 269 -1.06 5.09 -28.73
CA GLU A 269 -0.63 6.49 -28.76
C GLU A 269 -1.61 7.32 -27.89
N VAL A 270 -1.10 8.00 -26.86
CA VAL A 270 -1.91 8.72 -25.89
C VAL A 270 -1.47 10.16 -25.76
N ARG A 271 -2.43 11.10 -25.76
CA ARG A 271 -2.25 12.44 -25.21
C ARG A 271 -2.55 12.40 -23.73
N LEU A 272 -1.49 12.42 -22.94
CA LEU A 272 -1.55 12.39 -21.47
C LEU A 272 -1.48 13.79 -20.91
N SER A 273 -2.43 14.13 -20.02
CA SER A 273 -2.37 15.30 -19.16
C SER A 273 -2.44 14.82 -17.70
N LEU A 274 -1.36 15.05 -16.94
CA LEU A 274 -1.21 14.63 -15.55
C LEU A 274 -0.91 15.85 -14.68
N PRO A 275 -1.67 16.14 -13.62
CA PRO A 275 -1.38 17.27 -12.75
C PRO A 275 -0.10 17.03 -11.94
N LYS A 276 0.70 18.10 -11.76
CA LYS A 276 1.72 18.10 -10.70
C LYS A 276 1.01 17.99 -9.36
N MET A 277 1.54 17.17 -8.47
CA MET A 277 0.97 17.02 -7.15
C MET A 277 2.04 16.74 -6.10
N LYS A 278 1.84 17.34 -4.94
CA LYS A 278 2.65 17.10 -3.75
C LYS A 278 1.70 16.76 -2.61
N ILE A 279 1.74 15.53 -2.18
CA ILE A 279 0.80 14.99 -1.18
C ILE A 279 1.59 14.41 -0.02
N GLU A 280 1.20 14.78 1.17
CA GLU A 280 1.71 14.24 2.43
C GLU A 280 0.52 13.72 3.24
N THR A 281 0.57 12.48 3.66
CA THR A 281 -0.51 11.84 4.44
C THR A 281 0.07 11.24 5.70
N SER A 282 -0.50 11.60 6.85
CA SER A 282 -0.20 11.00 8.15
C SER A 282 -1.42 10.26 8.65
N LEU A 283 -1.32 8.97 8.88
CA LEU A 283 -2.45 8.12 9.25
C LEU A 283 -2.15 7.34 10.52
N ASN A 284 -3.13 7.29 11.42
CA ASN A 284 -3.21 6.25 12.44
C ASN A 284 -4.05 5.10 11.87
N LEU A 285 -3.43 3.94 11.72
CA LEU A 285 -4.03 2.78 11.07
C LEU A 285 -4.89 1.90 11.99
N ASN A 286 -5.03 2.25 13.29
CA ASN A 286 -5.73 1.40 14.26
C ASN A 286 -7.17 1.09 13.84
N LYS A 287 -7.92 2.10 13.35
CA LYS A 287 -9.30 1.91 12.88
C LYS A 287 -9.35 0.98 11.67
N THR A 288 -8.42 1.18 10.74
CA THR A 288 -8.27 0.35 9.54
C THR A 288 -7.96 -1.10 9.89
N LEU A 289 -6.97 -1.33 10.75
CA LEU A 289 -6.56 -2.68 11.14
C LEU A 289 -7.66 -3.41 11.90
N LYS A 290 -8.36 -2.71 12.79
CA LYS A 290 -9.55 -3.27 13.46
C LYS A 290 -10.65 -3.65 12.45
N SER A 291 -10.88 -2.85 11.43
CA SER A 291 -11.85 -3.19 10.36
C SER A 291 -11.41 -4.37 9.50
N MET A 292 -10.09 -4.63 9.43
CA MET A 292 -9.51 -5.82 8.79
C MET A 292 -9.47 -7.05 9.71
N GLY A 293 -10.00 -6.95 10.94
CA GLY A 293 -10.13 -8.06 11.88
C GLY A 293 -9.01 -8.16 12.93
N VAL A 294 -8.04 -7.24 12.95
CA VAL A 294 -6.99 -7.18 14.00
C VAL A 294 -7.57 -6.49 15.22
N VAL A 295 -8.16 -7.24 16.12
CA VAL A 295 -8.86 -6.70 17.32
C VAL A 295 -8.15 -7.11 18.60
N THR A 296 -7.81 -8.39 18.73
CA THR A 296 -7.20 -8.98 19.94
C THR A 296 -5.89 -8.29 20.30
N ALA A 297 -5.10 -7.91 19.30
CA ALA A 297 -3.80 -7.23 19.47
C ALA A 297 -3.87 -5.95 20.33
N TYR A 298 -5.01 -5.26 20.36
CA TYR A 298 -5.21 -3.99 21.06
C TYR A 298 -5.76 -4.11 22.49
N GLY A 299 -6.04 -5.32 22.96
CA GLY A 299 -6.68 -5.56 24.23
C GLY A 299 -5.84 -6.35 25.22
N SER A 300 -6.39 -6.61 26.41
CA SER A 300 -5.74 -7.41 27.44
C SER A 300 -5.58 -8.89 27.08
N ALA A 301 -6.24 -9.35 26.01
CA ALA A 301 -6.11 -10.69 25.45
C ALA A 301 -5.00 -10.80 24.39
N ALA A 302 -4.28 -9.71 24.12
CA ALA A 302 -3.16 -9.71 23.19
C ALA A 302 -2.06 -10.69 23.65
N ASP A 303 -1.57 -11.48 22.70
CA ASP A 303 -0.50 -12.45 22.95
C ASP A 303 0.71 -12.12 22.08
N PHE A 304 1.63 -11.35 22.65
CA PHE A 304 2.91 -10.97 22.05
C PHE A 304 4.09 -11.54 22.87
N LYS A 305 3.93 -12.76 23.40
CA LYS A 305 4.99 -13.43 24.17
C LYS A 305 6.26 -13.69 23.34
N GLY A 306 6.16 -13.74 22.01
CA GLY A 306 7.32 -13.77 21.13
C GLY A 306 8.14 -12.47 21.18
N ILE A 307 7.52 -11.32 21.50
CA ILE A 307 8.21 -10.03 21.66
C ILE A 307 8.78 -9.90 23.07
N SER A 308 7.95 -10.08 24.11
CA SER A 308 8.34 -9.93 25.51
C SER A 308 7.72 -11.03 26.38
N ALA A 309 8.49 -11.51 27.34
CA ALA A 309 8.00 -12.44 28.37
C ALA A 309 7.37 -11.72 29.56
N MET A 310 7.52 -10.40 29.64
CA MET A 310 7.08 -9.56 30.77
C MET A 310 5.67 -9.03 30.51
N GLY A 311 4.68 -9.55 31.25
CA GLY A 311 3.32 -9.00 31.30
C GLY A 311 2.53 -9.03 29.98
N PRO A 312 1.29 -8.54 29.98
CA PRO A 312 0.50 -8.39 28.77
C PRO A 312 1.00 -7.19 27.96
N LEU A 313 1.74 -7.46 26.89
CA LEU A 313 2.09 -6.47 25.90
C LEU A 313 0.93 -6.35 24.90
N SER A 314 0.44 -5.15 24.64
CA SER A 314 -0.61 -4.88 23.64
C SER A 314 -0.18 -3.79 22.68
N LEU A 315 -0.73 -3.86 21.47
CA LEU A 315 -0.51 -2.85 20.43
C LEU A 315 -1.26 -1.57 20.80
N GLY A 316 -0.57 -0.43 20.82
CA GLY A 316 -1.16 0.88 21.04
C GLY A 316 -1.48 1.57 19.73
N ASP A 317 -0.47 2.06 19.05
CA ASP A 317 -0.62 2.81 17.81
C ASP A 317 0.17 2.19 16.66
N VAL A 318 -0.41 2.30 15.46
CA VAL A 318 0.26 2.02 14.18
C VAL A 318 0.17 3.29 13.34
N ALA A 319 1.29 3.99 13.23
CA ALA A 319 1.39 5.23 12.47
C ALA A 319 2.08 4.99 11.13
N GLN A 320 1.48 5.48 10.06
CA GLN A 320 2.10 5.51 8.73
C GLN A 320 2.12 6.92 8.20
N LYS A 321 3.27 7.36 7.69
CA LYS A 321 3.41 8.60 6.96
C LYS A 321 3.95 8.35 5.57
N CYS A 322 3.27 8.90 4.58
CA CYS A 322 3.63 8.81 3.17
C CYS A 322 3.83 10.21 2.59
N TYR A 323 4.84 10.32 1.74
CA TYR A 323 5.12 11.53 0.98
C TYR A 323 5.29 11.18 -0.48
N ILE A 324 4.64 11.94 -1.36
CA ILE A 324 4.78 11.82 -2.80
C ILE A 324 4.82 13.20 -3.45
N ASP A 325 5.76 13.42 -4.36
CA ASP A 325 5.89 14.65 -5.13
C ASP A 325 6.08 14.30 -6.61
N VAL A 326 5.05 14.57 -7.41
CA VAL A 326 4.98 14.23 -8.84
C VAL A 326 5.24 15.46 -9.67
N THR A 327 6.32 15.43 -10.44
CA THR A 327 6.81 16.51 -11.26
C THR A 327 7.08 16.06 -12.70
N GLU A 328 7.50 16.96 -13.57
CA GLU A 328 7.85 16.69 -14.98
C GLU A 328 8.99 15.67 -15.11
N SER A 329 9.95 15.69 -14.19
CA SER A 329 11.11 14.80 -14.20
C SER A 329 10.83 13.42 -13.64
N GLY A 330 9.78 13.27 -12.81
CA GLY A 330 9.45 12.02 -12.13
C GLY A 330 8.74 12.26 -10.82
N THR A 331 8.69 11.22 -10.01
CA THR A 331 8.31 11.32 -8.60
C THR A 331 9.57 11.70 -7.83
N GLU A 332 9.57 12.91 -7.26
CA GLU A 332 10.69 13.56 -6.54
C GLU A 332 12.06 13.52 -7.26
N ALA A 333 12.07 13.59 -8.59
CA ALA A 333 13.32 13.65 -9.36
C ALA A 333 13.85 15.08 -9.48
N ALA A 334 15.16 15.25 -9.30
CA ALA A 334 15.85 16.49 -9.66
C ALA A 334 15.93 16.59 -11.19
N ALA A 335 15.65 17.79 -11.75
CA ALA A 335 15.63 18.00 -13.18
C ALA A 335 16.99 17.67 -13.84
N VAL A 336 17.06 16.58 -14.58
CA VAL A 336 18.10 16.32 -15.58
C VAL A 336 17.46 16.52 -16.93
N THR A 337 17.79 17.61 -17.59
CA THR A 337 17.21 17.96 -18.90
C THR A 337 17.78 17.05 -19.98
N THR A 338 17.11 15.97 -20.28
CA THR A 338 17.40 15.13 -21.45
C THR A 338 16.46 15.55 -22.58
N ILE A 339 16.96 16.25 -23.58
CA ILE A 339 16.17 16.62 -24.77
C ILE A 339 16.18 15.44 -25.73
N SER A 340 15.16 14.62 -25.69
CA SER A 340 14.91 13.60 -26.71
C SER A 340 14.18 14.26 -27.88
N VAL A 341 14.88 14.48 -29.01
CA VAL A 341 14.28 14.91 -30.26
C VAL A 341 13.73 13.69 -30.97
N ALA A 342 12.43 13.45 -30.84
CA ALA A 342 11.75 12.45 -31.67
C ALA A 342 11.46 13.06 -33.05
N LEU A 343 11.98 12.43 -34.11
CA LEU A 343 11.59 12.69 -35.50
C LEU A 343 10.14 12.25 -35.69
N THR A 344 9.20 13.19 -35.69
CA THR A 344 7.79 12.94 -35.98
C THR A 344 7.59 12.89 -37.50
N SER A 345 7.55 11.68 -38.08
CA SER A 345 6.85 11.50 -39.34
C SER A 345 5.35 11.62 -39.05
N ALA A 346 4.72 12.64 -39.64
CA ALA A 346 3.29 12.91 -39.47
C ALA A 346 2.48 11.76 -40.08
N ARG A 347 2.03 10.81 -39.24
CA ARG A 347 0.92 9.94 -39.55
C ARG A 347 -0.37 10.62 -39.10
N PRO A 348 -1.48 10.46 -39.84
CA PRO A 348 -2.76 11.07 -39.44
C PRO A 348 -3.15 10.60 -38.00
N ASP A 349 -3.60 11.52 -37.19
CA ASP A 349 -3.99 11.37 -35.76
C ASP A 349 -5.24 10.44 -35.53
N MET A 350 -5.49 9.45 -36.40
CA MET A 350 -6.77 8.76 -36.48
C MET A 350 -7.08 7.82 -35.27
N ASP A 351 -6.13 7.55 -34.37
CA ASP A 351 -6.37 6.67 -33.19
C ASP A 351 -5.62 7.10 -31.93
N VAL A 352 -5.45 8.40 -31.74
CA VAL A 352 -4.79 8.90 -30.51
C VAL A 352 -5.78 8.93 -29.36
N LYS A 353 -5.51 8.15 -28.32
CA LYS A 353 -6.31 8.16 -27.09
C LYS A 353 -6.06 9.44 -26.30
N VAL A 354 -7.06 9.87 -25.51
CA VAL A 354 -6.95 11.02 -24.62
C VAL A 354 -7.11 10.56 -23.19
N MET A 355 -6.04 10.77 -22.38
CA MET A 355 -6.03 10.56 -20.95
C MET A 355 -5.78 11.91 -20.26
N LYS A 356 -6.86 12.62 -19.96
CA LYS A 356 -6.80 13.89 -19.22
C LYS A 356 -7.23 13.65 -17.77
N ILE A 357 -6.27 13.82 -16.84
CA ILE A 357 -6.49 13.61 -15.40
C ILE A 357 -6.82 14.99 -14.80
N ASP A 358 -8.01 15.49 -15.09
CA ASP A 358 -8.53 16.80 -14.66
C ASP A 358 -9.68 16.69 -13.63
N ARG A 359 -9.86 15.54 -13.04
CA ARG A 359 -10.87 15.24 -12.03
C ARG A 359 -10.37 14.14 -11.10
N PRO A 360 -11.08 13.84 -9.99
CA PRO A 360 -10.64 12.82 -9.04
C PRO A 360 -10.24 11.50 -9.67
N PHE A 361 -9.12 10.98 -9.19
CA PHE A 361 -8.48 9.78 -9.75
C PHE A 361 -7.81 8.94 -8.67
N LEU A 362 -7.44 7.72 -9.05
CA LEU A 362 -6.65 6.82 -8.24
C LEU A 362 -5.29 6.60 -8.91
N PHE A 363 -4.26 6.33 -8.12
CA PHE A 363 -2.98 5.89 -8.64
C PHE A 363 -2.39 4.77 -7.79
N LEU A 364 -1.53 3.97 -8.42
CA LEU A 364 -0.71 2.96 -7.77
C LEU A 364 0.74 3.13 -8.26
N ILE A 365 1.71 2.98 -7.36
CA ILE A 365 3.12 2.76 -7.75
C ILE A 365 3.43 1.30 -7.49
N VAL A 366 3.81 0.59 -8.54
CA VAL A 366 3.96 -0.88 -8.53
C VAL A 366 5.38 -1.24 -8.88
N ASP A 367 5.96 -2.16 -8.11
CA ASP A 367 7.15 -2.91 -8.50
C ASP A 367 6.73 -4.10 -9.37
N LYS A 368 6.99 -4.02 -10.67
CA LYS A 368 6.59 -5.06 -11.63
C LYS A 368 7.37 -6.37 -11.48
N GLN A 369 8.47 -6.36 -10.75
CA GLN A 369 9.28 -7.56 -10.51
C GLN A 369 8.70 -8.43 -9.38
N SER A 370 8.16 -7.79 -8.35
CA SER A 370 7.62 -8.48 -7.17
C SER A 370 6.10 -8.42 -7.07
N ASP A 371 5.43 -7.70 -7.99
CA ASP A 371 3.99 -7.38 -7.96
C ASP A 371 3.55 -6.65 -6.68
N ASN A 372 4.50 -6.00 -5.97
CA ASN A 372 4.19 -5.21 -4.80
C ASN A 372 3.61 -3.85 -5.19
N ILE A 373 2.50 -3.49 -4.58
CA ILE A 373 1.98 -2.11 -4.63
C ILE A 373 2.69 -1.32 -3.52
N LEU A 374 3.66 -0.49 -3.93
CA LEU A 374 4.45 0.33 -3.02
C LEU A 374 3.63 1.50 -2.48
N PHE A 375 2.86 2.15 -3.34
CA PHE A 375 1.95 3.25 -2.98
C PHE A 375 0.60 3.07 -3.65
N ALA A 376 -0.43 3.49 -2.95
CA ALA A 376 -1.78 3.62 -3.47
C ALA A 376 -2.35 4.97 -3.04
N GLY A 377 -2.97 5.70 -3.98
CA GLY A 377 -3.50 7.02 -3.72
C GLY A 377 -4.90 7.24 -4.26
N LYS A 378 -5.70 7.96 -3.48
CA LYS A 378 -6.98 8.59 -3.84
C LYS A 378 -6.76 10.09 -3.85
N ILE A 379 -6.89 10.72 -4.99
CA ILE A 379 -6.76 12.17 -5.17
C ILE A 379 -8.12 12.71 -5.58
N ILE A 380 -8.66 13.59 -4.75
CA ILE A 380 -9.98 14.18 -4.97
C ILE A 380 -9.91 15.70 -5.11
N ASP A 381 -8.90 16.32 -4.56
CA ASP A 381 -8.61 17.75 -4.67
C ASP A 381 -7.10 18.01 -4.85
N LEU A 382 -6.75 19.08 -5.57
CA LEU A 382 -5.37 19.53 -5.81
C LEU A 382 -5.22 21.03 -5.62
#